data_1cbb0855d5405e7942997c845401383f
#
_entry.id   1cbb0855d5405e7942997c845401383f
#
_cell.length_a   1.000
_cell.length_b   1.000
_cell.length_c   1.000
_cell.angle_alpha   90.00
_cell.angle_beta   90.00
_cell.angle_gamma   90.00
#
_symmetry.space_group_name_H-M   'P 1'
#
loop_
_entity.id
_entity.type
_entity.pdbx_description
1 polymer ?
#
loop_
_entity_poly.entity_id
_entity_poly.type
_entity_poly.pdbx_seq_one_letter_code
_entity_poly.pdbx_strand_id
1 'polypeptide(L)'
;MIWRRKRLPEELEGPFEAFGAVLAQVEPAKAALTEVMPTTRMPGVSLPDALVEFEARLSAADALMPAWRRPEVEEEWAACDAGLRSASERARRFREDPPDLGGFEGLIWAVEELLHPLEPFRAAAERFRRLRVS
;
A
#
# COMPACT_ATOMS: atom_id res chain seq x y z
N MET A 1 17.31 3.17 -37.00
CA MET A 1 17.32 3.87 -35.72
C MET A 1 16.87 2.87 -34.64
N ILE A 2 17.69 2.67 -33.61
CA ILE A 2 17.39 1.74 -32.54
C ILE A 2 16.77 2.52 -31.40
N TRP A 3 15.52 2.17 -31.05
CA TRP A 3 14.85 2.75 -29.88
C TRP A 3 15.40 2.07 -28.62
N ARG A 4 16.05 2.84 -27.74
CA ARG A 4 16.48 2.35 -26.45
C ARG A 4 15.41 2.63 -25.40
N ARG A 5 14.91 1.59 -24.75
CA ARG A 5 14.04 1.76 -23.61
C ARG A 5 14.85 2.31 -22.44
N LYS A 6 14.26 3.23 -21.69
CA LYS A 6 14.83 3.68 -20.43
C LYS A 6 14.86 2.50 -19.46
N ARG A 7 16.00 2.30 -18.83
CA ARG A 7 16.21 1.22 -17.88
C ARG A 7 16.75 1.78 -16.57
N LEU A 8 16.47 1.08 -15.46
CA LEU A 8 17.10 1.36 -14.19
C LEU A 8 18.60 1.00 -14.28
N PRO A 9 19.46 1.73 -13.54
CA PRO A 9 20.82 1.27 -13.29
C PRO A 9 20.79 -0.15 -12.72
N GLU A 10 21.81 -0.95 -13.06
CA GLU A 10 21.90 -2.36 -12.66
C GLU A 10 21.71 -2.55 -11.16
N GLU A 11 22.32 -1.68 -10.35
CA GLU A 11 22.27 -1.74 -8.89
C GLU A 11 20.89 -1.48 -8.32
N LEU A 12 19.95 -0.96 -9.12
CA LEU A 12 18.57 -0.69 -8.71
C LEU A 12 17.57 -1.71 -9.24
N GLU A 13 18.00 -2.66 -10.09
CA GLU A 13 17.10 -3.68 -10.63
C GLU A 13 16.54 -4.58 -9.54
N GLY A 14 17.40 -5.10 -8.65
CA GLY A 14 16.97 -5.93 -7.53
C GLY A 14 16.05 -5.18 -6.56
N PRO A 15 16.43 -3.97 -6.11
CA PRO A 15 15.53 -3.15 -5.28
C PRO A 15 14.19 -2.86 -5.94
N PHE A 16 14.15 -2.61 -7.25
CA PHE A 16 12.89 -2.37 -7.95
C PHE A 16 12.01 -3.61 -7.96
N GLU A 17 12.58 -4.79 -8.18
CA GLU A 17 11.83 -6.05 -8.10
C GLU A 17 11.28 -6.28 -6.69
N ALA A 18 12.10 -5.99 -5.67
CA ALA A 18 11.69 -6.09 -4.27
C ALA A 18 10.54 -5.11 -3.96
N PHE A 19 10.61 -3.88 -4.49
CA PHE A 19 9.53 -2.92 -4.38
C PHE A 19 8.24 -3.45 -5.03
N GLY A 20 8.37 -4.08 -6.20
CA GLY A 20 7.24 -4.73 -6.86
C GLY A 20 6.60 -5.82 -6.00
N ALA A 21 7.42 -6.59 -5.27
CA ALA A 21 6.91 -7.60 -4.33
C ALA A 21 6.14 -6.96 -3.17
N VAL A 22 6.59 -5.79 -2.67
CA VAL A 22 5.86 -5.02 -1.66
C VAL A 22 4.51 -4.57 -2.22
N LEU A 23 4.49 -4.01 -3.43
CA LEU A 23 3.24 -3.59 -4.08
C LEU A 23 2.28 -4.76 -4.29
N ALA A 24 2.80 -5.96 -4.55
CA ALA A 24 1.98 -7.17 -4.70
C ALA A 24 1.25 -7.55 -3.39
N GLN A 25 1.65 -6.98 -2.26
CA GLN A 25 0.93 -7.12 -0.99
C GLN A 25 0.06 -5.89 -0.70
N VAL A 26 0.56 -4.70 -0.99
CA VAL A 26 -0.16 -3.44 -0.73
C VAL A 26 -1.43 -3.31 -1.59
N GLU A 27 -1.35 -3.66 -2.87
CA GLU A 27 -2.51 -3.55 -3.76
C GLU A 27 -3.67 -4.47 -3.34
N PRO A 28 -3.47 -5.76 -3.01
CA PRO A 28 -4.54 -6.57 -2.45
C PRO A 28 -5.05 -6.07 -1.10
N ALA A 29 -4.20 -5.46 -0.27
CA ALA A 29 -4.64 -4.86 0.99
C ALA A 29 -5.65 -3.73 0.72
N LYS A 30 -5.34 -2.85 -0.23
CA LYS A 30 -6.24 -1.77 -0.64
C LYS A 30 -7.54 -2.31 -1.22
N ALA A 31 -7.44 -3.35 -2.05
CA ALA A 31 -8.61 -4.00 -2.63
C ALA A 31 -9.52 -4.60 -1.57
N ALA A 32 -8.96 -5.22 -0.53
CA ALA A 32 -9.74 -5.80 0.57
C ALA A 32 -10.60 -4.74 1.26
N LEU A 33 -10.06 -3.54 1.47
CA LEU A 33 -10.84 -2.44 2.04
C LEU A 33 -11.91 -1.92 1.09
N THR A 34 -11.63 -1.88 -0.20
CA THR A 34 -12.60 -1.43 -1.20
C THR A 34 -13.80 -2.38 -1.26
N GLU A 35 -13.60 -3.67 -0.99
CA GLU A 35 -14.68 -4.67 -0.99
C GLU A 35 -15.71 -4.49 0.12
N VAL A 36 -15.45 -3.66 1.13
CA VAL A 36 -16.48 -3.35 2.15
C VAL A 36 -17.60 -2.49 1.56
N MET A 37 -17.35 -1.81 0.45
CA MET A 37 -18.38 -0.99 -0.21
C MET A 37 -19.38 -1.87 -0.93
N PRO A 38 -20.68 -1.79 -0.60
CA PRO A 38 -21.69 -2.55 -1.32
C PRO A 38 -21.85 -2.02 -2.75
N THR A 39 -22.13 -2.93 -3.67
CA THR A 39 -22.49 -2.59 -5.05
C THR A 39 -23.96 -2.96 -5.30
N THR A 40 -24.48 -2.60 -6.46
CA THR A 40 -25.85 -2.98 -6.83
C THR A 40 -26.07 -4.49 -6.95
N ARG A 41 -24.98 -5.27 -7.10
CA ARG A 41 -25.04 -6.73 -7.30
C ARG A 41 -24.53 -7.54 -6.13
N MET A 42 -23.67 -6.95 -5.30
CA MET A 42 -22.98 -7.67 -4.23
C MET A 42 -23.08 -6.91 -2.91
N PRO A 43 -23.46 -7.58 -1.82
CA PRO A 43 -23.30 -6.96 -0.51
C PRO A 43 -21.82 -6.73 -0.23
N GLY A 44 -21.49 -5.69 0.54
CA GLY A 44 -20.11 -5.44 0.96
C GLY A 44 -19.62 -6.50 1.95
N VAL A 45 -18.32 -6.73 1.96
CA VAL A 45 -17.65 -7.52 2.99
C VAL A 45 -17.70 -6.74 4.30
N SER A 46 -17.81 -7.40 5.44
CA SER A 46 -17.81 -6.70 6.73
C SER A 46 -16.45 -6.04 6.99
N LEU A 47 -16.46 -4.87 7.62
CA LEU A 47 -15.21 -4.17 7.94
C LEU A 47 -14.29 -5.01 8.83
N PRO A 48 -14.77 -5.71 9.89
CA PRO A 48 -13.88 -6.58 10.66
C PRO A 48 -13.19 -7.65 9.83
N ASP A 49 -13.89 -8.28 8.90
CA ASP A 49 -13.30 -9.30 8.02
C ASP A 49 -12.27 -8.68 7.07
N ALA A 50 -12.57 -7.52 6.50
CA ALA A 50 -11.65 -6.80 5.64
C ALA A 50 -10.40 -6.38 6.39
N LEU A 51 -10.51 -5.98 7.66
CA LEU A 51 -9.36 -5.61 8.50
C LEU A 51 -8.40 -6.78 8.72
N VAL A 52 -8.91 -8.00 8.89
CA VAL A 52 -8.05 -9.19 9.04
C VAL A 52 -7.16 -9.37 7.81
N GLU A 53 -7.75 -9.30 6.62
CA GLU A 53 -6.99 -9.42 5.36
C GLU A 53 -6.06 -8.23 5.17
N PHE A 54 -6.52 -7.02 5.45
CA PHE A 54 -5.73 -5.80 5.34
C PHE A 54 -4.47 -5.86 6.20
N GLU A 55 -4.63 -6.19 7.50
CA GLU A 55 -3.50 -6.30 8.43
C GLU A 55 -2.52 -7.40 8.01
N ALA A 56 -3.01 -8.53 7.55
CA ALA A 56 -2.16 -9.64 7.09
C ALA A 56 -1.32 -9.22 5.89
N ARG A 57 -1.91 -8.52 4.92
CA ARG A 57 -1.20 -8.03 3.73
C ARG A 57 -0.17 -6.96 4.08
N LEU A 58 -0.50 -6.03 4.99
CA LEU A 58 0.44 -5.01 5.43
C LEU A 58 1.63 -5.63 6.18
N SER A 59 1.39 -6.65 7.00
CA SER A 59 2.46 -7.38 7.69
C SER A 59 3.40 -8.06 6.69
N ALA A 60 2.85 -8.69 5.65
CA ALA A 60 3.64 -9.30 4.59
C ALA A 60 4.47 -8.25 3.82
N ALA A 61 3.86 -7.10 3.52
CA ALA A 61 4.56 -5.99 2.87
C ALA A 61 5.71 -5.46 3.73
N ASP A 62 5.48 -5.29 5.03
CA ASP A 62 6.48 -4.79 5.97
C ASP A 62 7.73 -5.69 6.01
N ALA A 63 7.51 -7.01 5.98
CA ALA A 63 8.61 -7.98 5.97
C ALA A 63 9.50 -7.86 4.73
N LEU A 64 8.96 -7.35 3.63
CA LEU A 64 9.68 -7.19 2.36
C LEU A 64 10.35 -5.82 2.21
N MET A 65 10.08 -4.87 3.12
CA MET A 65 10.57 -3.50 3.00
C MET A 65 12.09 -3.36 2.96
N PRO A 66 12.88 -4.07 3.80
CA PRO A 66 14.33 -3.88 3.78
C PRO A 66 14.99 -4.13 2.43
N ALA A 67 14.41 -5.00 1.61
CA ALA A 67 15.01 -5.43 0.35
C ALA A 67 15.11 -4.34 -0.72
N TRP A 68 14.33 -3.25 -0.61
CA TRP A 68 14.42 -2.15 -1.58
C TRP A 68 14.96 -0.85 -0.99
N ARG A 69 15.49 -0.90 0.24
CA ARG A 69 16.08 0.28 0.86
C ARG A 69 17.43 0.60 0.22
N ARG A 70 17.52 1.77 -0.44
CA ARG A 70 18.75 2.26 -1.10
C ARG A 70 18.84 3.77 -0.96
N PRO A 71 20.05 4.36 -0.98
CA PRO A 71 20.19 5.82 -0.86
C PRO A 71 19.37 6.60 -1.89
N GLU A 72 19.26 6.09 -3.12
CA GLU A 72 18.56 6.77 -4.21
C GLU A 72 17.07 6.91 -3.96
N VAL A 73 16.50 6.09 -3.07
CA VAL A 73 15.07 6.06 -2.74
C VAL A 73 14.81 6.15 -1.24
N GLU A 74 15.78 6.64 -0.47
CA GLU A 74 15.68 6.64 1.00
C GLU A 74 14.49 7.46 1.52
N GLU A 75 14.23 8.64 0.97
CA GLU A 75 13.08 9.45 1.38
C GLU A 75 11.77 8.72 1.13
N GLU A 76 11.63 8.14 -0.05
CA GLU A 76 10.44 7.40 -0.45
C GLU A 76 10.29 6.14 0.38
N TRP A 77 11.39 5.43 0.65
CA TRP A 77 11.37 4.26 1.50
C TRP A 77 10.89 4.59 2.91
N ALA A 78 11.45 5.66 3.51
CA ALA A 78 11.08 6.08 4.86
C ALA A 78 9.59 6.48 4.94
N ALA A 79 9.09 7.18 3.91
CA ALA A 79 7.68 7.57 3.85
C ALA A 79 6.77 6.34 3.72
N CYS A 80 7.15 5.36 2.90
CA CYS A 80 6.40 4.11 2.77
C CYS A 80 6.41 3.30 4.06
N ASP A 81 7.55 3.22 4.73
CA ASP A 81 7.69 2.51 6.00
C ASP A 81 6.80 3.14 7.08
N ALA A 82 6.83 4.47 7.19
CA ALA A 82 5.95 5.20 8.09
C ALA A 82 4.47 5.00 7.75
N GLY A 83 4.16 4.97 6.46
CA GLY A 83 2.80 4.73 5.96
C GLY A 83 2.28 3.35 6.34
N LEU A 84 3.09 2.31 6.18
CA LEU A 84 2.71 0.94 6.59
C LEU A 84 2.44 0.86 8.09
N ARG A 85 3.30 1.48 8.90
CA ARG A 85 3.12 1.51 10.35
C ARG A 85 1.84 2.24 10.74
N SER A 86 1.60 3.40 10.12
CA SER A 86 0.41 4.19 10.38
C SER A 86 -0.86 3.44 9.99
N ALA A 87 -0.88 2.82 8.81
CA ALA A 87 -2.04 2.05 8.34
C ALA A 87 -2.31 0.85 9.26
N SER A 88 -1.26 0.11 9.66
CA SER A 88 -1.37 -1.03 10.57
C SER A 88 -1.89 -0.60 11.95
N GLU A 89 -1.42 0.52 12.47
CA GLU A 89 -1.85 1.06 13.75
C GLU A 89 -3.32 1.47 13.72
N ARG A 90 -3.74 2.15 12.65
CA ARG A 90 -5.15 2.55 12.46
C ARG A 90 -6.06 1.34 12.33
N ALA A 91 -5.65 0.32 11.58
CA ALA A 91 -6.40 -0.91 11.43
C ALA A 91 -6.56 -1.63 12.77
N ARG A 92 -5.49 -1.69 13.56
CA ARG A 92 -5.52 -2.28 14.90
C ARG A 92 -6.50 -1.55 15.81
N ARG A 93 -6.49 -0.21 15.80
CA ARG A 93 -7.43 0.59 16.60
C ARG A 93 -8.87 0.33 16.19
N PHE A 94 -9.15 0.25 14.90
CA PHE A 94 -10.49 -0.02 14.40
C PHE A 94 -10.96 -1.43 14.80
N ARG A 95 -10.04 -2.39 14.89
CA ARG A 95 -10.35 -3.75 15.29
C ARG A 95 -10.59 -3.84 16.81
N GLU A 96 -9.75 -3.17 17.61
CA GLU A 96 -9.83 -3.20 19.08
C GLU A 96 -10.97 -2.35 19.63
N ASP A 97 -11.26 -1.23 19.00
CA ASP A 97 -12.30 -0.28 19.39
C ASP A 97 -13.04 0.19 18.13
N PRO A 98 -13.98 -0.65 17.62
CA PRO A 98 -14.67 -0.34 16.37
C PRO A 98 -15.41 0.99 16.45
N PRO A 99 -15.20 1.90 15.46
CA PRO A 99 -15.89 3.17 15.44
C PRO A 99 -17.37 2.95 15.10
N ASP A 100 -18.22 3.84 15.63
CA ASP A 100 -19.61 3.90 15.19
C ASP A 100 -19.64 4.60 13.84
N LEU A 101 -19.88 3.85 12.79
CA LEU A 101 -19.84 4.36 11.41
C LEU A 101 -21.13 5.13 11.04
N GLY A 102 -22.24 4.82 11.70
CA GLY A 102 -23.51 5.52 11.48
C GLY A 102 -24.16 5.27 10.13
N GLY A 103 -23.47 4.68 9.16
CA GLY A 103 -23.98 4.41 7.83
C GLY A 103 -22.90 4.45 6.75
N PHE A 104 -23.33 4.67 5.50
CA PHE A 104 -22.44 4.59 4.33
C PHE A 104 -21.32 5.64 4.34
N GLU A 105 -21.65 6.88 4.75
CA GLU A 105 -20.64 7.94 4.83
C GLU A 105 -19.55 7.64 5.84
N GLY A 106 -19.91 7.08 6.99
CA GLY A 106 -18.95 6.64 7.99
C GLY A 106 -18.07 5.49 7.49
N LEU A 107 -18.64 4.60 6.70
CA LEU A 107 -17.89 3.51 6.09
C LEU A 107 -16.85 4.05 5.08
N ILE A 108 -17.24 5.01 4.25
CA ILE A 108 -16.33 5.69 3.33
C ILE A 108 -15.19 6.35 4.11
N TRP A 109 -15.53 7.08 5.17
CA TRP A 109 -14.53 7.72 6.03
C TRP A 109 -13.53 6.71 6.58
N ALA A 110 -14.02 5.58 7.11
CA ALA A 110 -13.15 4.55 7.69
C ALA A 110 -12.18 3.99 6.65
N VAL A 111 -12.67 3.68 5.45
CA VAL A 111 -11.84 3.17 4.35
C VAL A 111 -10.78 4.20 3.94
N GLU A 112 -11.16 5.46 3.80
CA GLU A 112 -10.21 6.52 3.45
C GLU A 112 -9.14 6.72 4.52
N GLU A 113 -9.50 6.67 5.81
CA GLU A 113 -8.56 6.77 6.93
C GLU A 113 -7.52 5.65 6.89
N LEU A 114 -7.91 4.46 6.47
CA LEU A 114 -7.02 3.31 6.38
C LEU A 114 -6.15 3.32 5.12
N LEU A 115 -6.66 3.88 4.02
CA LEU A 115 -5.93 3.94 2.75
C LEU A 115 -4.97 5.11 2.66
N HIS A 116 -5.29 6.23 3.30
CA HIS A 116 -4.49 7.45 3.19
C HIS A 116 -3.00 7.26 3.52
N PRO A 117 -2.63 6.53 4.59
CA PRO A 117 -1.22 6.32 4.90
C PRO A 117 -0.44 5.55 3.83
N LEU A 118 -1.11 4.91 2.88
CA LEU A 118 -0.48 4.13 1.81
C LEU A 118 -0.18 4.96 0.56
N GLU A 119 -0.55 6.24 0.52
CA GLU A 119 -0.27 7.12 -0.61
C GLU A 119 1.23 7.25 -0.96
N PRO A 120 2.17 7.21 0.01
CA PRO A 120 3.59 7.31 -0.32
C PRO A 120 4.09 6.27 -1.32
N PHE A 121 3.42 5.13 -1.45
CA PHE A 121 3.80 4.11 -2.44
C PHE A 121 3.70 4.60 -3.88
N ARG A 122 2.79 5.53 -4.15
CA ARG A 122 2.70 6.17 -5.47
C ARG A 122 3.95 7.01 -5.76
N ALA A 123 4.38 7.81 -4.79
CA ALA A 123 5.58 8.63 -4.93
C ALA A 123 6.84 7.77 -5.11
N ALA A 124 6.92 6.63 -4.41
CA ALA A 124 8.03 5.70 -4.56
C ALA A 124 8.07 5.09 -5.97
N ALA A 125 6.91 4.67 -6.49
CA ALA A 125 6.82 4.17 -7.87
C ALA A 125 7.26 5.21 -8.88
N GLU A 126 6.84 6.48 -8.69
CA GLU A 126 7.26 7.59 -9.55
C GLU A 126 8.77 7.85 -9.47
N ARG A 127 9.34 7.72 -8.27
CA ARG A 127 10.79 7.88 -8.09
C ARG A 127 11.57 6.82 -8.87
N PHE A 128 11.19 5.56 -8.80
CA PHE A 128 11.81 4.50 -9.58
C PHE A 128 11.71 4.78 -11.09
N ARG A 129 10.57 5.31 -11.54
CA ARG A 129 10.38 5.66 -12.94
C ARG A 129 11.36 6.76 -13.36
N ARG A 130 11.57 7.78 -12.52
CA ARG A 130 12.49 8.90 -12.81
C ARG A 130 13.96 8.49 -12.77
N LEU A 131 14.29 7.43 -12.06
CA LEU A 131 15.67 6.93 -12.00
C LEU A 131 16.06 6.12 -13.23
N ARG A 132 15.13 5.80 -14.10
CA ARG A 132 15.41 5.12 -15.36
C ARG A 132 16.17 6.05 -16.29
N VAL A 133 17.23 5.52 -16.91
CA VAL A 133 18.07 6.26 -17.86
C VAL A 133 18.12 5.54 -19.19
N SER A 134 18.36 6.32 -20.26
CA SER A 134 18.45 5.80 -21.62
C SER A 134 19.79 5.11 -21.87
#